data_71d19cbce0b77a19541aa3eb6127b78b
#
_entry.id   71d19cbce0b77a19541aa3eb6127b78b
#
_cell.length_a   1.000
_cell.length_b   1.000
_cell.length_c   1.000
_cell.angle_alpha   90.00
_cell.angle_beta   90.00
_cell.angle_gamma   90.00
#
_symmetry.space_group_name_H-M   'P 1'
#
loop_
_entity.id
_entity.type
_entity.pdbx_description
1 polymer ?
#
loop_
_entity_poly.entity_id
_entity_poly.type
_entity_poly.pdbx_seq_one_letter_code
_entity_poly.pdbx_strand_id
1 'polypeptide(L)'
;MINVALVDDHVIVRSGFAQLLNLEADICVVGEFGSVADARIGLPACKPDVVILDISMADESGLTLLSEIPSGIACIMLSVHDSPAMVEKSLKLGAKGYLSKRCSPDELVQAVRTSATGGCYLTPDIAMKLATPNDKATSLTQLTRRENEVCQLLARGLDVKSIAAELGLSHKTVHVHRANAIDKLGVKNNVELAKLFSQESF
;
A
#
# COMPACT_ATOMS: atom_id res chain seq x y z
N MET A 1 -21.81 -19.71 -1.84
CA MET A 1 -21.13 -19.34 -0.58
C MET A 1 -19.74 -18.87 -0.98
N ILE A 2 -19.32 -17.71 -0.53
CA ILE A 2 -18.02 -17.11 -0.86
C ILE A 2 -17.05 -17.49 0.25
N ASN A 3 -15.99 -18.20 -0.10
CA ASN A 3 -14.94 -18.58 0.83
C ASN A 3 -13.89 -17.46 0.92
N VAL A 4 -13.65 -16.95 2.13
CA VAL A 4 -12.74 -15.83 2.36
C VAL A 4 -11.57 -16.26 3.23
N ALA A 5 -10.37 -15.88 2.86
CA ALA A 5 -9.20 -15.96 3.74
C ALA A 5 -8.75 -14.56 4.18
N LEU A 6 -8.35 -14.44 5.43
CA LEU A 6 -7.86 -13.20 6.04
C LEU A 6 -6.36 -13.32 6.33
N VAL A 7 -5.57 -12.35 5.92
CA VAL A 7 -4.12 -12.28 6.14
C VAL A 7 -3.79 -10.92 6.74
N ASP A 8 -3.57 -10.87 8.05
CA ASP A 8 -3.28 -9.64 8.80
C ASP A 8 -2.55 -10.00 10.11
N ASP A 9 -1.46 -9.37 10.44
CA ASP A 9 -0.71 -9.61 11.67
C ASP A 9 -1.37 -8.99 12.92
N HIS A 10 -2.35 -8.08 12.71
CA HIS A 10 -3.14 -7.48 13.78
C HIS A 10 -4.30 -8.39 14.19
N VAL A 11 -4.11 -9.20 15.22
CA VAL A 11 -5.08 -10.21 15.70
C VAL A 11 -6.49 -9.63 15.89
N ILE A 12 -6.62 -8.43 16.49
CA ILE A 12 -7.93 -7.81 16.77
C ILE A 12 -8.65 -7.45 15.46
N VAL A 13 -7.94 -6.89 14.49
CA VAL A 13 -8.51 -6.53 13.18
C VAL A 13 -8.95 -7.79 12.44
N ARG A 14 -8.07 -8.79 12.36
CA ARG A 14 -8.34 -10.07 11.69
C ARG A 14 -9.56 -10.77 12.29
N SER A 15 -9.58 -10.96 13.62
CA SER A 15 -10.70 -11.61 14.29
C SER A 15 -11.99 -10.79 14.18
N GLY A 16 -11.92 -9.48 14.24
CA GLY A 16 -13.09 -8.61 14.05
C GLY A 16 -13.69 -8.75 12.65
N PHE A 17 -12.87 -8.75 11.62
CA PHE A 17 -13.32 -8.95 10.24
C PHE A 17 -13.84 -10.37 10.01
N ALA A 18 -13.22 -11.39 10.61
CA ALA A 18 -13.71 -12.76 10.55
C ALA A 18 -15.12 -12.87 11.14
N GLN A 19 -15.36 -12.27 12.30
CA GLN A 19 -16.69 -12.25 12.91
C GLN A 19 -17.73 -11.55 12.05
N LEU A 20 -17.40 -10.34 11.54
CA LEU A 20 -18.31 -9.56 10.68
C LEU A 20 -18.71 -10.34 9.41
N LEU A 21 -17.73 -10.94 8.74
CA LEU A 21 -17.98 -11.70 7.52
C LEU A 21 -18.78 -12.97 7.78
N ASN A 22 -18.53 -13.67 8.88
CA ASN A 22 -19.28 -14.87 9.24
C ASN A 22 -20.73 -14.60 9.72
N LEU A 23 -21.12 -13.35 9.94
CA LEU A 23 -22.53 -12.97 10.14
C LEU A 23 -23.36 -13.02 8.84
N GLU A 24 -22.70 -12.95 7.69
CA GLU A 24 -23.35 -12.98 6.39
C GLU A 24 -23.65 -14.43 5.96
N ALA A 25 -24.88 -14.71 5.54
CA ALA A 25 -25.32 -16.06 5.18
C ALA A 25 -24.64 -16.63 3.93
N ASP A 26 -24.07 -15.78 3.09
CA ASP A 26 -23.43 -16.12 1.82
C ASP A 26 -21.90 -16.09 1.85
N ILE A 27 -21.29 -15.76 3.01
CA ILE A 27 -19.84 -15.66 3.18
C ILE A 27 -19.36 -16.62 4.29
N CYS A 28 -18.21 -17.23 4.08
CA CYS A 28 -17.57 -18.11 5.07
C CYS A 28 -16.08 -17.81 5.15
N VAL A 29 -15.56 -17.51 6.34
CA VAL A 29 -14.11 -17.37 6.55
C VAL A 29 -13.51 -18.77 6.71
N VAL A 30 -12.70 -19.18 5.72
CA VAL A 30 -12.10 -20.52 5.62
C VAL A 30 -10.62 -20.55 6.07
N GLY A 31 -10.02 -19.40 6.32
CA GLY A 31 -8.63 -19.30 6.79
C GLY A 31 -8.31 -17.94 7.38
N GLU A 32 -7.53 -17.97 8.46
CA GLU A 32 -6.97 -16.77 9.10
C GLU A 32 -5.47 -16.95 9.28
N PHE A 33 -4.66 -16.02 8.80
CA PHE A 33 -3.20 -16.09 8.82
C PHE A 33 -2.61 -14.80 9.41
N GLY A 34 -1.68 -14.95 10.34
CA GLY A 34 -1.01 -13.84 11.01
C GLY A 34 0.31 -13.41 10.37
N SER A 35 0.75 -14.11 9.32
CA SER A 35 1.97 -13.80 8.59
C SER A 35 1.84 -14.16 7.10
N VAL A 36 2.67 -13.54 6.26
CA VAL A 36 2.78 -13.91 4.83
C VAL A 36 3.27 -15.36 4.69
N ALA A 37 4.19 -15.79 5.56
CA ALA A 37 4.73 -17.13 5.57
C ALA A 37 3.63 -18.18 5.84
N ASP A 38 2.78 -17.97 6.86
CA ASP A 38 1.66 -18.87 7.17
C ASP A 38 0.61 -18.89 6.06
N ALA A 39 0.31 -17.71 5.49
CA ALA A 39 -0.63 -17.60 4.37
C ALA A 39 -0.15 -18.34 3.13
N ARG A 40 1.14 -18.25 2.80
CA ARG A 40 1.75 -18.97 1.67
C ARG A 40 1.58 -20.49 1.77
N ILE A 41 1.64 -21.02 2.99
CA ILE A 41 1.44 -22.45 3.28
C ILE A 41 -0.06 -22.81 3.31
N GLY A 42 -0.88 -21.97 3.95
CA GLY A 42 -2.27 -22.31 4.26
C GLY A 42 -3.28 -22.02 3.14
N LEU A 43 -3.07 -20.98 2.32
CA LEU A 43 -4.00 -20.60 1.25
C LEU A 43 -4.32 -21.73 0.26
N PRO A 44 -3.34 -22.55 -0.19
CA PRO A 44 -3.63 -23.66 -1.10
C PRO A 44 -4.57 -24.72 -0.51
N ALA A 45 -4.54 -24.91 0.81
CA ALA A 45 -5.37 -25.89 1.49
C ALA A 45 -6.81 -25.41 1.69
N CYS A 46 -7.01 -24.14 2.03
CA CYS A 46 -8.35 -23.60 2.29
C CYS A 46 -9.11 -23.16 1.04
N LYS A 47 -8.43 -23.03 -0.11
CA LYS A 47 -9.01 -22.72 -1.44
C LYS A 47 -10.02 -21.57 -1.40
N PRO A 48 -9.63 -20.37 -0.99
CA PRO A 48 -10.54 -19.24 -0.90
C PRO A 48 -10.92 -18.72 -2.30
N ASP A 49 -12.11 -18.13 -2.40
CA ASP A 49 -12.53 -17.36 -3.57
C ASP A 49 -11.96 -15.92 -3.49
N VAL A 50 -11.86 -15.39 -2.25
CA VAL A 50 -11.36 -14.04 -1.97
C VAL A 50 -10.32 -14.09 -0.85
N VAL A 51 -9.22 -13.37 -1.03
CA VAL A 51 -8.22 -13.11 0.02
C VAL A 51 -8.26 -11.64 0.41
N ILE A 52 -8.45 -11.35 1.68
CA ILE A 52 -8.26 -10.00 2.24
C ILE A 52 -6.87 -9.96 2.86
N LEU A 53 -6.02 -9.09 2.34
CA LEU A 53 -4.59 -9.09 2.59
C LEU A 53 -4.10 -7.72 3.08
N ASP A 54 -3.57 -7.69 4.29
CA ASP A 54 -2.88 -6.50 4.81
C ASP A 54 -1.59 -6.23 4.02
N ILE A 55 -1.36 -4.95 3.70
CA ILE A 55 -0.13 -4.53 3.02
C ILE A 55 1.05 -4.52 3.99
N SER A 56 0.83 -4.03 5.22
CA SER A 56 1.88 -3.71 6.18
C SER A 56 1.98 -4.77 7.26
N MET A 57 2.59 -5.89 6.94
CA MET A 57 2.81 -6.99 7.88
C MET A 57 4.25 -6.97 8.41
N ALA A 58 4.45 -7.54 9.59
CA ALA A 58 5.73 -7.47 10.30
C ALA A 58 6.85 -8.32 9.64
N ASP A 59 6.49 -9.43 8.99
CA ASP A 59 7.45 -10.36 8.37
C ASP A 59 7.79 -9.97 6.94
N GLU A 60 6.80 -9.66 6.12
CA GLU A 60 6.96 -9.36 4.69
C GLU A 60 5.79 -8.51 4.21
N SER A 61 6.00 -7.69 3.17
CA SER A 61 4.90 -6.91 2.58
C SER A 61 3.84 -7.80 1.93
N GLY A 62 2.56 -7.54 2.23
CA GLY A 62 1.45 -8.24 1.55
C GLY A 62 1.46 -8.08 0.03
N LEU A 63 2.11 -7.04 -0.51
CA LEU A 63 2.26 -6.90 -1.96
C LEU A 63 3.10 -8.01 -2.59
N THR A 64 4.03 -8.61 -1.84
CA THR A 64 4.79 -9.77 -2.32
C THR A 64 3.86 -10.97 -2.46
N LEU A 65 3.07 -11.27 -1.43
CA LEU A 65 2.11 -12.37 -1.49
C LEU A 65 1.06 -12.15 -2.60
N LEU A 66 0.59 -10.90 -2.81
CA LEU A 66 -0.35 -10.57 -3.89
C LEU A 66 0.14 -11.06 -5.25
N SER A 67 1.44 -10.90 -5.54
CA SER A 67 2.03 -11.33 -6.82
C SER A 67 2.14 -12.86 -6.96
N GLU A 68 2.02 -13.59 -5.86
CA GLU A 68 2.10 -15.06 -5.81
C GLU A 68 0.71 -15.72 -5.83
N ILE A 69 -0.36 -14.96 -5.51
CA ILE A 69 -1.74 -15.48 -5.48
C ILE A 69 -2.19 -15.82 -6.90
N PRO A 70 -2.72 -17.04 -7.13
CA PRO A 70 -3.22 -17.44 -8.44
C PRO A 70 -4.31 -16.50 -8.97
N SER A 71 -4.33 -16.23 -10.26
CA SER A 71 -5.27 -15.30 -10.92
C SER A 71 -6.76 -15.67 -10.80
N GLY A 72 -7.07 -16.89 -10.36
CA GLY A 72 -8.44 -17.34 -10.08
C GLY A 72 -8.96 -16.94 -8.70
N ILE A 73 -8.12 -16.39 -7.83
CA ILE A 73 -8.48 -15.94 -6.48
C ILE A 73 -8.49 -14.40 -6.49
N ALA A 74 -9.60 -13.79 -6.08
CA ALA A 74 -9.69 -12.35 -5.98
C ALA A 74 -8.94 -11.87 -4.73
N CYS A 75 -8.13 -10.82 -4.85
CA CYS A 75 -7.40 -10.27 -3.73
C CYS A 75 -7.85 -8.83 -3.43
N ILE A 76 -8.24 -8.56 -2.19
CA ILE A 76 -8.58 -7.24 -1.66
C ILE A 76 -7.45 -6.80 -0.74
N MET A 77 -6.82 -5.67 -1.06
CA MET A 77 -5.78 -5.10 -0.21
C MET A 77 -6.39 -4.32 0.93
N LEU A 78 -5.82 -4.49 2.11
CA LEU A 78 -6.22 -3.80 3.34
C LEU A 78 -5.07 -2.92 3.82
N SER A 79 -5.34 -1.67 4.19
CA SER A 79 -4.27 -0.77 4.64
C SER A 79 -4.78 0.28 5.63
N VAL A 80 -3.89 0.75 6.50
CA VAL A 80 -4.11 1.96 7.31
C VAL A 80 -3.87 3.22 6.46
N HIS A 81 -3.07 3.10 5.39
CA HIS A 81 -2.69 4.17 4.49
C HIS A 81 -3.34 3.99 3.12
N ASP A 82 -3.95 5.04 2.61
CA ASP A 82 -4.69 5.07 1.35
C ASP A 82 -4.07 6.05 0.33
N SER A 83 -2.73 6.03 0.23
CA SER A 83 -2.04 6.86 -0.75
C SER A 83 -2.38 6.39 -2.18
N PRO A 84 -2.66 7.30 -3.13
CA PRO A 84 -2.96 6.93 -4.52
C PRO A 84 -1.90 6.04 -5.15
N ALA A 85 -0.62 6.30 -4.89
CA ALA A 85 0.48 5.49 -5.41
C ALA A 85 0.41 4.02 -4.94
N MET A 86 0.04 3.79 -3.66
CA MET A 86 -0.11 2.45 -3.11
C MET A 86 -1.32 1.72 -3.71
N VAL A 87 -2.44 2.44 -3.86
CA VAL A 87 -3.64 1.90 -4.51
C VAL A 87 -3.35 1.50 -5.95
N GLU A 88 -2.75 2.41 -6.75
CA GLU A 88 -2.37 2.12 -8.14
C GLU A 88 -1.41 0.93 -8.24
N LYS A 89 -0.40 0.85 -7.37
CA LYS A 89 0.54 -0.26 -7.33
C LYS A 89 -0.18 -1.58 -7.07
N SER A 90 -1.09 -1.61 -6.10
CA SER A 90 -1.88 -2.79 -5.77
C SER A 90 -2.75 -3.25 -6.93
N LEU A 91 -3.45 -2.32 -7.59
CA LEU A 91 -4.29 -2.63 -8.75
C LEU A 91 -3.46 -3.13 -9.95
N LYS A 92 -2.30 -2.53 -10.21
CA LYS A 92 -1.37 -2.99 -11.27
C LYS A 92 -0.83 -4.40 -11.00
N LEU A 93 -0.67 -4.79 -9.73
CA LEU A 93 -0.29 -6.14 -9.33
C LEU A 93 -1.45 -7.15 -9.34
N GLY A 94 -2.67 -6.72 -9.69
CA GLY A 94 -3.82 -7.60 -9.87
C GLY A 94 -4.84 -7.59 -8.74
N ALA A 95 -4.71 -6.71 -7.74
CA ALA A 95 -5.73 -6.58 -6.71
C ALA A 95 -7.10 -6.25 -7.31
N LYS A 96 -8.14 -6.86 -6.77
CA LYS A 96 -9.56 -6.65 -7.13
C LYS A 96 -10.29 -5.75 -6.16
N GLY A 97 -9.60 -5.21 -5.19
CA GLY A 97 -10.16 -4.23 -4.26
C GLY A 97 -9.08 -3.60 -3.39
N TYR A 98 -9.44 -2.45 -2.85
CA TYR A 98 -8.61 -1.78 -1.86
C TYR A 98 -9.51 -1.15 -0.80
N LEU A 99 -9.24 -1.49 0.46
CA LEU A 99 -10.00 -1.03 1.63
C LEU A 99 -9.07 -0.40 2.66
N SER A 100 -9.58 0.63 3.33
CA SER A 100 -9.00 1.09 4.57
C SER A 100 -9.30 0.10 5.71
N LYS A 101 -8.37 -0.12 6.65
CA LYS A 101 -8.66 -0.84 7.91
C LYS A 101 -9.73 -0.14 8.78
N ARG A 102 -10.17 1.05 8.38
CA ARG A 102 -11.24 1.82 9.01
C ARG A 102 -12.56 1.75 8.23
N CYS A 103 -12.66 0.89 7.24
CA CYS A 103 -13.87 0.71 6.46
C CYS A 103 -15.03 0.26 7.34
N SER A 104 -16.25 0.61 6.93
CA SER A 104 -17.47 0.13 7.58
C SER A 104 -17.68 -1.38 7.32
N PRO A 105 -18.45 -2.08 8.16
CA PRO A 105 -18.84 -3.47 7.90
C PRO A 105 -19.48 -3.66 6.52
N ASP A 106 -20.33 -2.74 6.10
CA ASP A 106 -21.02 -2.81 4.81
C ASP A 106 -20.03 -2.70 3.63
N GLU A 107 -19.04 -1.82 3.72
CA GLU A 107 -17.99 -1.70 2.70
C GLU A 107 -17.15 -2.98 2.59
N LEU A 108 -16.81 -3.61 3.72
CA LEU A 108 -16.07 -4.87 3.75
C LEU A 108 -16.86 -5.98 3.04
N VAL A 109 -18.14 -6.14 3.39
CA VAL A 109 -19.04 -7.17 2.80
C VAL A 109 -19.24 -6.90 1.30
N GLN A 110 -19.49 -5.65 0.92
CA GLN A 110 -19.63 -5.28 -0.49
C GLN A 110 -18.35 -5.53 -1.29
N ALA A 111 -17.18 -5.22 -0.74
CA ALA A 111 -15.92 -5.50 -1.40
C ALA A 111 -15.75 -7.00 -1.68
N VAL A 112 -16.04 -7.86 -0.70
CA VAL A 112 -15.98 -9.31 -0.85
C VAL A 112 -16.90 -9.79 -1.97
N ARG A 113 -18.18 -9.39 -1.94
CA ARG A 113 -19.17 -9.78 -2.95
C ARG A 113 -18.80 -9.32 -4.36
N THR A 114 -18.36 -8.07 -4.48
CA THR A 114 -17.94 -7.49 -5.76
C THR A 114 -16.73 -8.21 -6.31
N SER A 115 -15.72 -8.43 -5.48
CA SER A 115 -14.47 -9.08 -5.91
C SER A 115 -14.67 -10.56 -6.26
N ALA A 116 -15.53 -11.27 -5.54
CA ALA A 116 -15.87 -12.67 -5.82
C ALA A 116 -16.51 -12.88 -7.19
N THR A 117 -17.21 -11.85 -7.72
CA THR A 117 -17.79 -11.86 -9.06
C THR A 117 -16.87 -11.32 -10.16
N GLY A 118 -15.60 -11.07 -9.84
CA GLY A 118 -14.59 -10.56 -10.77
C GLY A 118 -14.57 -9.04 -10.93
N GLY A 119 -15.45 -8.32 -10.21
CA GLY A 119 -15.46 -6.85 -10.16
C GLY A 119 -14.26 -6.29 -9.39
N CYS A 120 -14.08 -4.98 -9.46
CA CYS A 120 -13.10 -4.24 -8.67
C CYS A 120 -13.84 -3.32 -7.70
N TYR A 121 -13.48 -3.38 -6.40
CA TYR A 121 -14.09 -2.55 -5.38
C TYR A 121 -13.09 -1.53 -4.82
N LEU A 122 -13.47 -0.28 -4.89
CA LEU A 122 -12.77 0.84 -4.23
C LEU A 122 -13.80 1.65 -3.45
N THR A 123 -13.46 2.08 -2.25
CA THR A 123 -14.34 3.03 -1.55
C THR A 123 -14.44 4.34 -2.33
N PRO A 124 -15.55 5.10 -2.21
CA PRO A 124 -15.72 6.37 -2.91
C PRO A 124 -14.54 7.34 -2.67
N ASP A 125 -14.03 7.41 -1.44
CA ASP A 125 -12.91 8.27 -1.07
C ASP A 125 -11.62 7.89 -1.80
N ILE A 126 -11.35 6.59 -1.93
CA ILE A 126 -10.18 6.08 -2.65
C ILE A 126 -10.35 6.34 -4.15
N ALA A 127 -11.53 6.06 -4.69
CA ALA A 127 -11.82 6.32 -6.10
C ALA A 127 -11.67 7.81 -6.44
N MET A 128 -12.13 8.70 -5.57
CA MET A 128 -11.98 10.15 -5.71
C MET A 128 -10.50 10.58 -5.68
N LYS A 129 -9.69 10.01 -4.76
CA LYS A 129 -8.25 10.27 -4.70
C LYS A 129 -7.50 9.81 -5.94
N LEU A 130 -7.93 8.74 -6.58
CA LEU A 130 -7.36 8.26 -7.85
C LEU A 130 -7.81 9.11 -9.05
N ALA A 131 -9.04 9.60 -9.02
CA ALA A 131 -9.60 10.42 -10.10
C ALA A 131 -9.09 11.87 -10.11
N THR A 132 -8.68 12.38 -8.94
CA THR A 132 -8.02 13.69 -8.85
C THR A 132 -6.57 13.54 -9.27
N PRO A 133 -6.10 14.27 -10.30
CA PRO A 133 -4.70 14.26 -10.68
C PRO A 133 -3.85 14.53 -9.44
N ASN A 134 -3.05 13.55 -9.06
CA ASN A 134 -2.20 13.68 -7.88
C ASN A 134 -0.96 14.46 -8.31
N ASP A 135 -1.04 15.79 -8.26
CA ASP A 135 0.10 16.69 -8.56
C ASP A 135 1.37 16.30 -7.76
N LYS A 136 1.19 15.55 -6.65
CA LYS A 136 2.30 15.11 -5.80
C LYS A 136 2.99 13.83 -6.29
N ALA A 137 2.26 12.86 -6.87
CA ALA A 137 2.89 11.65 -7.43
C ALA A 137 3.61 11.97 -8.75
N THR A 138 3.12 12.95 -9.51
CA THR A 138 3.78 13.46 -10.70
C THR A 138 5.07 14.20 -10.35
N SER A 139 5.18 14.76 -9.14
CA SER A 139 6.35 15.54 -8.71
C SER A 139 7.62 14.70 -8.57
N LEU A 140 7.54 13.48 -8.02
CA LEU A 140 8.74 12.65 -7.82
C LEU A 140 9.31 12.08 -9.12
N THR A 141 8.45 11.82 -10.12
CA THR A 141 8.89 11.41 -11.47
C THR A 141 9.55 12.56 -12.25
N GLN A 142 9.37 13.81 -11.80
CA GLN A 142 10.02 14.99 -12.38
C GLN A 142 11.43 15.25 -11.82
N LEU A 143 11.83 14.54 -10.76
CA LEU A 143 13.18 14.68 -10.22
C LEU A 143 14.19 13.99 -11.14
N THR A 144 15.29 14.69 -11.39
CA THR A 144 16.45 14.03 -11.97
C THR A 144 17.01 13.00 -10.98
N ARG A 145 17.77 12.03 -11.47
CA ARG A 145 18.42 11.02 -10.64
C ARG A 145 19.17 11.64 -9.45
N ARG A 146 19.92 12.72 -9.68
CA ARG A 146 20.70 13.42 -8.65
C ARG A 146 19.84 14.18 -7.65
N GLU A 147 18.76 14.81 -8.09
CA GLU A 147 17.79 15.45 -7.20
C GLU A 147 17.12 14.41 -6.26
N ASN A 148 16.75 13.25 -6.83
CA ASN A 148 16.17 12.16 -6.06
C ASN A 148 17.14 11.59 -5.02
N GLU A 149 18.40 11.30 -5.40
CA GLU A 149 19.45 10.81 -4.48
C GLU A 149 19.65 11.78 -3.31
N VAL A 150 19.76 13.09 -3.59
CA VAL A 150 19.89 14.14 -2.56
C VAL A 150 18.67 14.17 -1.64
N CYS A 151 17.45 14.10 -2.19
CA CYS A 151 16.22 14.12 -1.41
C CYS A 151 16.06 12.90 -0.50
N GLN A 152 16.41 11.71 -0.98
CA GLN A 152 16.39 10.49 -0.18
C GLN A 152 17.31 10.58 1.04
N LEU A 153 18.52 11.11 0.86
CA LEU A 153 19.49 11.26 1.94
C LEU A 153 19.06 12.36 2.95
N LEU A 154 18.47 13.46 2.47
CA LEU A 154 17.86 14.49 3.32
C LEU A 154 16.69 13.92 4.14
N ALA A 155 15.86 13.08 3.53
CA ALA A 155 14.74 12.43 4.21
C ALA A 155 15.18 11.48 5.31
N ARG A 156 16.37 10.85 5.16
CA ARG A 156 17.03 10.04 6.19
C ARG A 156 17.69 10.88 7.30
N GLY A 157 17.63 12.19 7.21
CA GLY A 157 18.18 13.10 8.22
C GLY A 157 19.67 13.44 8.06
N LEU A 158 20.30 13.10 6.94
CA LEU A 158 21.69 13.46 6.68
C LEU A 158 21.82 14.98 6.44
N ASP A 159 22.91 15.56 6.95
CA ASP A 159 23.27 16.94 6.66
C ASP A 159 23.92 17.11 5.28
N VAL A 160 23.96 18.33 4.78
CA VAL A 160 24.50 18.67 3.45
C VAL A 160 25.96 18.23 3.32
N LYS A 161 26.75 18.26 4.39
CA LYS A 161 28.16 17.88 4.38
C LYS A 161 28.33 16.39 4.18
N SER A 162 27.54 15.58 4.88
CA SER A 162 27.53 14.12 4.76
C SER A 162 27.03 13.69 3.37
N ILE A 163 25.98 14.34 2.86
CA ILE A 163 25.45 14.08 1.51
C ILE A 163 26.49 14.41 0.44
N ALA A 164 27.20 15.52 0.59
CA ALA A 164 28.24 15.92 -0.35
C ALA A 164 29.38 14.88 -0.39
N ALA A 165 29.80 14.38 0.77
CA ALA A 165 30.82 13.34 0.87
C ALA A 165 30.35 12.00 0.26
N GLU A 166 29.10 11.57 0.55
CA GLU A 166 28.55 10.31 0.08
C GLU A 166 28.33 10.27 -1.45
N LEU A 167 27.88 11.39 -2.01
CA LEU A 167 27.61 11.49 -3.46
C LEU A 167 28.80 11.98 -4.30
N GLY A 168 29.92 12.34 -3.68
CA GLY A 168 31.10 12.89 -4.36
C GLY A 168 30.83 14.27 -4.96
N LEU A 169 30.01 15.12 -4.30
CA LEU A 169 29.57 16.42 -4.76
C LEU A 169 30.16 17.56 -3.89
N SER A 170 30.15 18.79 -4.43
CA SER A 170 30.38 19.97 -3.58
C SER A 170 29.15 20.31 -2.76
N HIS A 171 29.31 20.95 -1.60
CA HIS A 171 28.18 21.45 -0.79
C HIS A 171 27.25 22.36 -1.61
N LYS A 172 27.84 23.21 -2.46
CA LYS A 172 27.09 24.11 -3.37
C LYS A 172 26.20 23.31 -4.33
N THR A 173 26.74 22.21 -4.87
CA THR A 173 25.99 21.35 -5.81
C THR A 173 24.83 20.65 -5.12
N VAL A 174 25.02 20.17 -3.87
CA VAL A 174 23.95 19.58 -3.06
C VAL A 174 22.83 20.61 -2.79
N HIS A 175 23.21 21.86 -2.46
CA HIS A 175 22.22 22.93 -2.29
C HIS A 175 21.42 23.23 -3.57
N VAL A 176 22.05 23.21 -4.73
CA VAL A 176 21.38 23.42 -6.04
C VAL A 176 20.38 22.28 -6.30
N HIS A 177 20.81 21.01 -6.17
CA HIS A 177 19.91 19.88 -6.37
C HIS A 177 18.74 19.89 -5.39
N ARG A 178 19.00 20.24 -4.12
CA ARG A 178 17.95 20.39 -3.12
C ARG A 178 16.96 21.49 -3.49
N ALA A 179 17.44 22.68 -3.88
CA ALA A 179 16.57 23.80 -4.24
C ALA A 179 15.67 23.44 -5.44
N ASN A 180 16.26 22.87 -6.48
CA ASN A 180 15.52 22.43 -7.66
C ASN A 180 14.47 21.36 -7.32
N ALA A 181 14.82 20.41 -6.46
CA ALA A 181 13.88 19.38 -6.01
C ALA A 181 12.73 19.96 -5.19
N ILE A 182 13.00 20.86 -4.25
CA ILE A 182 11.99 21.57 -3.45
C ILE A 182 11.01 22.31 -4.35
N ASP A 183 11.51 23.03 -5.35
CA ASP A 183 10.70 23.78 -6.31
C ASP A 183 9.81 22.84 -7.14
N LYS A 184 10.39 21.78 -7.71
CA LYS A 184 9.65 20.76 -8.48
C LYS A 184 8.59 20.02 -7.66
N LEU A 185 8.88 19.74 -6.39
CA LEU A 185 7.98 19.02 -5.48
C LEU A 185 6.93 19.94 -4.84
N GLY A 186 7.08 21.25 -4.95
CA GLY A 186 6.18 22.23 -4.33
C GLY A 186 6.18 22.17 -2.80
N VAL A 187 7.27 21.66 -2.18
CA VAL A 187 7.41 21.57 -0.71
C VAL A 187 8.13 22.79 -0.15
N LYS A 188 7.80 23.18 1.08
CA LYS A 188 8.32 24.41 1.70
C LYS A 188 9.59 24.19 2.53
N ASN A 189 9.83 22.97 3.00
CA ASN A 189 10.93 22.67 3.92
C ASN A 189 11.31 21.17 3.91
N ASN A 190 12.43 20.84 4.59
CA ASN A 190 12.91 19.45 4.69
C ASN A 190 11.96 18.51 5.42
N VAL A 191 11.10 19.01 6.32
CA VAL A 191 10.14 18.18 7.05
C VAL A 191 9.05 17.69 6.11
N GLU A 192 8.56 18.56 5.24
CA GLU A 192 7.59 18.19 4.19
C GLU A 192 8.23 17.24 3.17
N LEU A 193 9.50 17.50 2.80
CA LEU A 193 10.29 16.62 1.93
C LEU A 193 10.42 15.22 2.55
N ALA A 194 10.83 15.14 3.82
CA ALA A 194 10.99 13.87 4.53
C ALA A 194 9.66 13.10 4.62
N LYS A 195 8.54 13.78 4.84
CA LYS A 195 7.21 13.15 4.84
C LYS A 195 6.84 12.57 3.47
N LEU A 196 7.19 13.24 2.38
CA LEU A 196 6.94 12.72 1.03
C LEU A 196 7.74 11.44 0.77
N PHE A 197 9.01 11.41 1.14
CA PHE A 197 9.89 10.27 0.92
C PHE A 197 9.67 9.13 1.93
N SER A 198 9.23 9.41 3.17
CA SER A 198 8.88 8.36 4.13
C SER A 198 7.60 7.61 3.76
N GLN A 199 6.74 8.18 2.95
CA GLN A 199 5.52 7.52 2.45
C GLN A 199 5.80 6.56 1.27
N GLU A 200 7.00 6.57 0.68
CA GLU A 200 7.39 5.70 -0.44
C GLU A 200 8.40 4.59 -0.04
N SER A 201 8.86 4.57 1.21
CA SER A 201 9.89 3.62 1.67
C SER A 201 9.30 2.34 2.30
N PHE A 202 8.14 1.89 1.80
CA PHE A 202 7.59 0.57 2.13
C PHE A 202 7.16 -0.19 0.89
#